data_848cd0997c8f5dc44863de56cd4f98da
#
_entry.id   848cd0997c8f5dc44863de56cd4f98da
#
_cell.length_a   1.000
_cell.length_b   1.000
_cell.length_c   1.000
_cell.angle_alpha   90.00
_cell.angle_beta   90.00
_cell.angle_gamma   90.00
#
_symmetry.space_group_name_H-M   'P 1'
#
loop_
_entity.id
_entity.type
_entity.pdbx_description
1 polymer ?
#
loop_
_entity_poly.entity_id
_entity_poly.type
_entity_poly.pdbx_seq_one_letter_code
_entity_poly.pdbx_strand_id
1 'polypeptide(L)'
;MINTNIIGQDAVWNRLASISRGDRVGNAYLFHGPAGVGKEGMAIQFSSLLNCQNPTDDPCLNCSSCAKFKSLQHPNIHIVVPFPRDKDINKDDPPLKALSPKTLEMLIELMKQKGCDPYIKLELPRAKTIPVSYTHLTLPTNREV
;
A
#
# COMPACT_ATOMS: atom_id res chain seq x y z
N MET A 1 -5.14 0.55 13.67
CA MET A 1 -6.37 0.25 12.95
C MET A 1 -6.14 0.65 11.52
N ILE A 2 -6.33 -0.25 10.56
CA ILE A 2 -6.63 0.22 9.21
C ILE A 2 -7.94 0.95 9.42
N ASN A 3 -7.84 2.27 9.40
CA ASN A 3 -8.98 3.09 9.75
C ASN A 3 -9.89 3.07 8.52
N THR A 4 -11.02 2.42 8.62
CA THR A 4 -12.07 2.40 7.60
C THR A 4 -12.65 3.79 7.32
N ASN A 5 -12.16 4.81 8.01
CA ASN A 5 -12.72 6.16 7.98
C ASN A 5 -11.86 7.10 7.14
N ILE A 6 -11.86 6.89 5.83
CA ILE A 6 -11.47 7.97 4.92
C ILE A 6 -12.67 8.89 4.83
N ILE A 7 -12.55 10.04 5.46
CA ILE A 7 -13.64 10.99 5.66
C ILE A 7 -14.16 11.50 4.32
N GLY A 8 -15.50 11.46 4.13
CA GLY A 8 -16.17 12.07 2.98
C GLY A 8 -15.99 11.36 1.65
N GLN A 9 -15.54 10.10 1.64
CA GLN A 9 -15.32 9.30 0.42
C GLN A 9 -16.25 8.07 0.32
N ASP A 10 -17.40 8.11 0.99
CA ASP A 10 -18.32 6.96 1.04
C ASP A 10 -18.80 6.52 -0.35
N ALA A 11 -19.06 7.46 -1.25
CA ALA A 11 -19.49 7.14 -2.62
C ALA A 11 -18.42 6.36 -3.41
N VAL A 12 -17.14 6.74 -3.24
CA VAL A 12 -15.99 6.04 -3.85
C VAL A 12 -15.83 4.66 -3.24
N TRP A 13 -15.93 4.57 -1.90
CA TRP A 13 -15.83 3.31 -1.19
C TRP A 13 -16.93 2.34 -1.60
N ASN A 14 -18.18 2.76 -1.61
CA ASN A 14 -19.31 1.93 -2.02
C ASN A 14 -19.13 1.37 -3.45
N ARG A 15 -18.56 2.16 -4.35
CA ARG A 15 -18.24 1.70 -5.71
C ARG A 15 -17.14 0.63 -5.70
N LEU A 16 -16.07 0.82 -4.92
CA LEU A 16 -14.98 -0.16 -4.80
C LEU A 16 -15.46 -1.46 -4.13
N ALA A 17 -16.28 -1.36 -3.09
CA ALA A 17 -16.90 -2.52 -2.45
C ALA A 17 -17.81 -3.28 -3.41
N SER A 18 -18.58 -2.58 -4.24
CA SER A 18 -19.38 -3.20 -5.30
C SER A 18 -18.52 -3.94 -6.33
N ILE A 19 -17.37 -3.37 -6.72
CA ILE A 19 -16.42 -4.02 -7.63
C ILE A 19 -15.83 -5.29 -7.00
N SER A 20 -15.52 -5.27 -5.71
CA SER A 20 -14.93 -6.43 -5.02
C SER A 20 -15.89 -7.63 -4.95
N ARG A 21 -17.21 -7.38 -4.93
CA ARG A 21 -18.25 -8.41 -4.95
C ARG A 21 -18.55 -8.95 -6.36
N GLY A 22 -18.17 -8.21 -7.38
CA GLY A 22 -18.37 -8.61 -8.76
C GLY A 22 -17.35 -9.65 -9.24
N ASP A 23 -17.69 -10.39 -10.31
CA ASP A 23 -16.82 -11.41 -10.90
C ASP A 23 -15.60 -10.84 -11.62
N ARG A 24 -15.51 -9.53 -11.79
CA ARG A 24 -14.45 -8.86 -12.55
C ARG A 24 -13.83 -7.71 -11.77
N VAL A 25 -12.75 -8.00 -11.08
CA VAL A 25 -11.86 -6.97 -10.53
C VAL A 25 -10.93 -6.50 -11.65
N GLY A 26 -10.81 -5.17 -11.84
CA GLY A 26 -9.93 -4.60 -12.86
C GLY A 26 -8.45 -4.89 -12.61
N ASN A 27 -7.65 -4.92 -13.67
CA ASN A 27 -6.21 -5.17 -13.58
C ASN A 27 -5.42 -3.97 -13.03
N ALA A 28 -5.97 -2.76 -13.13
CA ALA A 28 -5.34 -1.54 -12.64
C ALA A 28 -6.40 -0.52 -12.21
N TYR A 29 -6.09 0.26 -11.19
CA TYR A 29 -6.91 1.37 -10.68
C TYR A 29 -6.05 2.61 -10.51
N LEU A 30 -6.54 3.74 -11.00
CA LEU A 30 -5.93 5.04 -10.80
C LEU A 30 -6.75 5.85 -9.80
N PHE A 31 -6.18 6.12 -8.64
CA PHE A 31 -6.75 7.04 -7.65
C PHE A 31 -6.19 8.44 -7.86
N HIS A 32 -7.03 9.35 -8.34
CA HIS A 32 -6.63 10.74 -8.58
C HIS A 32 -7.51 11.72 -7.80
N GLY A 33 -7.02 12.93 -7.60
CA GLY A 33 -7.71 13.97 -6.85
C GLY A 33 -6.76 14.90 -6.10
N PRO A 34 -7.26 15.92 -5.40
CA PRO A 34 -6.45 16.85 -4.62
C PRO A 34 -5.57 16.16 -3.58
N ALA A 35 -4.55 16.87 -3.09
CA ALA A 35 -3.74 16.39 -1.97
C ALA A 35 -4.59 16.26 -0.70
N GLY A 36 -4.31 15.28 0.14
CA GLY A 36 -4.97 15.10 1.44
C GLY A 36 -6.33 14.38 1.44
N VAL A 37 -6.88 14.01 0.28
CA VAL A 37 -8.21 13.32 0.21
C VAL A 37 -8.15 11.82 0.54
N GLY A 38 -7.01 11.27 0.95
CA GLY A 38 -6.88 9.88 1.36
C GLY A 38 -6.71 8.85 0.24
N LYS A 39 -6.23 9.25 -0.95
CA LYS A 39 -6.04 8.34 -2.11
C LYS A 39 -5.26 7.07 -1.79
N GLU A 40 -4.12 7.21 -1.14
CA GLU A 40 -3.29 6.05 -0.74
C GLU A 40 -4.00 5.17 0.28
N GLY A 41 -4.63 5.78 1.28
CA GLY A 41 -5.40 5.05 2.28
C GLY A 41 -6.53 4.26 1.65
N MET A 42 -7.24 4.85 0.69
CA MET A 42 -8.31 4.19 -0.08
C MET A 42 -7.77 2.99 -0.87
N ALA A 43 -6.62 3.14 -1.52
CA ALA A 43 -5.98 2.06 -2.27
C ALA A 43 -5.56 0.90 -1.34
N ILE A 44 -4.97 1.21 -0.17
CA ILE A 44 -4.59 0.21 0.83
C ILE A 44 -5.83 -0.50 1.38
N GLN A 45 -6.88 0.24 1.71
CA GLN A 45 -8.12 -0.32 2.23
C GLN A 45 -8.80 -1.22 1.20
N PHE A 46 -8.85 -0.81 -0.07
CA PHE A 46 -9.38 -1.62 -1.15
C PHE A 46 -8.54 -2.90 -1.36
N SER A 47 -7.22 -2.79 -1.32
CA SER A 47 -6.33 -3.95 -1.36
C SER A 47 -6.57 -4.91 -0.19
N SER A 48 -6.83 -4.39 1.01
CA SER A 48 -7.19 -5.19 2.18
C SER A 48 -8.53 -5.92 2.00
N LEU A 49 -9.53 -5.27 1.40
CA LEU A 49 -10.83 -5.88 1.08
C LEU A 49 -10.66 -7.05 0.10
N LEU A 50 -9.87 -6.85 -0.96
CA LEU A 50 -9.63 -7.88 -1.99
C LEU A 50 -8.87 -9.11 -1.45
N ASN A 51 -8.10 -8.96 -0.38
CA ASN A 51 -7.33 -10.04 0.25
C ASN A 51 -7.95 -10.51 1.58
N CYS A 52 -9.09 -9.98 1.97
CA CYS A 52 -9.77 -10.39 3.19
C CYS A 52 -10.29 -11.82 3.06
N GLN A 53 -10.14 -12.61 4.13
CA GLN A 53 -10.65 -13.99 4.15
C GLN A 53 -12.17 -14.07 4.34
N ASN A 54 -12.75 -13.07 4.98
CA ASN A 54 -14.20 -12.97 5.21
C ASN A 54 -14.68 -11.55 4.87
N PRO A 55 -14.67 -11.18 3.57
CA PRO A 55 -15.07 -9.84 3.16
C PRO A 55 -16.59 -9.68 3.24
N THR A 56 -17.00 -8.48 3.62
CA THR A 56 -18.36 -7.95 3.44
C THR A 56 -18.26 -6.75 2.50
N ASP A 57 -18.90 -5.64 2.82
CA ASP A 57 -18.64 -4.35 2.16
C ASP A 57 -17.34 -3.70 2.67
N ASP A 58 -16.84 -4.20 3.80
CA ASP A 58 -15.60 -3.79 4.44
C ASP A 58 -14.70 -5.00 4.73
N PRO A 59 -13.38 -4.80 4.87
CA PRO A 59 -12.48 -5.81 5.39
C PRO A 59 -12.89 -6.22 6.81
N CYS A 60 -12.88 -7.52 7.14
CA CYS A 60 -13.32 -8.00 8.45
C CYS A 60 -12.46 -7.55 9.63
N LEU A 61 -11.26 -7.04 9.41
CA LEU A 61 -10.25 -6.56 10.38
C LEU A 61 -9.75 -7.59 11.39
N ASN A 62 -10.30 -8.81 11.41
CA ASN A 62 -10.02 -9.85 12.40
C ASN A 62 -9.23 -11.04 11.83
N CYS A 63 -9.20 -11.24 10.51
CA CYS A 63 -8.46 -12.34 9.91
C CYS A 63 -6.95 -12.06 9.84
N SER A 64 -6.17 -13.11 9.62
CA SER A 64 -4.70 -13.01 9.52
C SER A 64 -4.23 -12.11 8.38
N SER A 65 -4.97 -12.06 7.27
CA SER A 65 -4.72 -11.16 6.16
C SER A 65 -4.89 -9.69 6.59
N CYS A 66 -6.03 -9.34 7.18
CA CYS A 66 -6.28 -7.98 7.66
C CYS A 66 -5.25 -7.53 8.72
N ALA A 67 -4.82 -8.43 9.60
CA ALA A 67 -3.78 -8.12 10.59
C ALA A 67 -2.45 -7.72 9.91
N LYS A 68 -2.07 -8.42 8.83
CA LYS A 68 -0.87 -8.11 8.05
C LYS A 68 -1.01 -6.81 7.24
N PHE A 69 -2.21 -6.50 6.73
CA PHE A 69 -2.48 -5.20 6.10
C PHE A 69 -2.36 -4.04 7.09
N LYS A 70 -2.76 -4.23 8.33
CA LYS A 70 -2.62 -3.23 9.39
C LYS A 70 -1.17 -2.83 9.67
N SER A 71 -0.23 -3.76 9.50
CA SER A 71 1.21 -3.49 9.62
C SER A 71 1.86 -3.17 8.26
N LEU A 72 1.11 -3.14 7.16
CA LEU A 72 1.61 -3.03 5.78
C LEU A 72 2.64 -4.11 5.41
N GLN A 73 2.51 -5.30 6.00
CA GLN A 73 3.43 -6.44 5.82
C GLN A 73 2.74 -7.65 5.16
N HIS A 74 1.65 -7.41 4.44
CA HIS A 74 0.99 -8.48 3.71
C HIS A 74 1.80 -8.89 2.48
N PRO A 75 1.99 -10.20 2.19
CA PRO A 75 2.82 -10.66 1.07
C PRO A 75 2.33 -10.19 -0.31
N ASN A 76 1.05 -9.91 -0.44
CA ASN A 76 0.46 -9.42 -1.69
C ASN A 76 0.42 -7.88 -1.81
N ILE A 77 0.98 -7.14 -0.85
CA ILE A 77 1.08 -5.69 -0.94
C ILE A 77 2.53 -5.27 -1.21
N HIS A 78 2.73 -4.53 -2.27
CA HIS A 78 4.02 -3.94 -2.62
C HIS A 78 3.84 -2.44 -2.73
N ILE A 79 4.42 -1.70 -1.78
CA ILE A 79 4.35 -0.25 -1.77
C ILE A 79 5.62 0.29 -2.40
N VAL A 80 5.48 1.01 -3.50
CA VAL A 80 6.60 1.62 -4.22
C VAL A 80 6.62 3.10 -3.91
N VAL A 81 7.68 3.54 -3.23
CA VAL A 81 7.90 4.95 -2.87
C VAL A 81 9.29 5.40 -3.33
N PRO A 82 9.49 6.69 -3.57
CA PRO A 82 10.82 7.21 -3.82
C PRO A 82 11.72 7.05 -2.58
N PHE A 83 12.98 6.66 -2.83
CA PHE A 83 14.00 6.55 -1.77
C PHE A 83 15.12 7.57 -1.99
N PRO A 84 15.73 8.10 -0.89
CA PRO A 84 17.00 8.77 -0.99
C PRO A 84 18.11 7.75 -1.28
N ARG A 85 19.10 8.12 -2.07
CA ARG A 85 20.34 7.34 -2.22
C ARG A 85 21.35 7.82 -1.19
N ASP A 86 21.40 7.15 -0.07
CA ASP A 86 22.39 7.44 0.98
C ASP A 86 23.72 6.73 0.71
N LYS A 87 23.68 5.63 -0.05
CA LYS A 87 24.84 4.81 -0.44
C LYS A 87 24.71 4.36 -1.90
N ASP A 88 25.84 4.18 -2.56
CA ASP A 88 25.88 3.54 -3.87
C ASP A 88 25.68 2.04 -3.72
N ILE A 89 24.80 1.49 -4.56
CA ILE A 89 24.48 0.08 -4.62
C ILE A 89 24.57 -0.41 -6.07
N ASN A 90 24.83 -1.71 -6.28
CA ASN A 90 24.80 -2.34 -7.56
C ASN A 90 23.34 -2.51 -8.05
N LYS A 91 23.18 -2.75 -9.36
CA LYS A 91 21.84 -2.96 -9.97
C LYS A 91 21.07 -4.13 -9.35
N ASP A 92 21.78 -5.16 -8.92
CA ASP A 92 21.20 -6.40 -8.40
C ASP A 92 20.98 -6.36 -6.89
N ASP A 93 21.40 -5.29 -6.21
CA ASP A 93 21.22 -5.14 -4.79
C ASP A 93 19.78 -4.73 -4.45
N PRO A 94 19.22 -5.23 -3.32
CA PRO A 94 17.92 -4.78 -2.85
C PRO A 94 17.93 -3.27 -2.58
N PRO A 95 16.87 -2.54 -3.00
CA PRO A 95 16.81 -1.08 -2.86
C PRO A 95 17.03 -0.55 -1.43
N LEU A 96 16.63 -1.32 -0.45
CA LEU A 96 16.79 -0.97 0.98
C LEU A 96 18.26 -0.89 1.40
N LYS A 97 19.19 -1.54 0.70
CA LYS A 97 20.64 -1.40 0.94
C LYS A 97 21.15 0.01 0.69
N ALA A 98 20.48 0.79 -0.17
CA ALA A 98 20.85 2.18 -0.45
C ALA A 98 20.56 3.12 0.72
N LEU A 99 19.77 2.69 1.69
CA LEU A 99 19.39 3.49 2.84
C LEU A 99 20.44 3.43 3.95
N SER A 100 20.64 4.54 4.63
CA SER A 100 21.36 4.56 5.90
C SER A 100 20.50 3.91 6.99
N PRO A 101 21.11 3.38 8.08
CA PRO A 101 20.34 2.82 9.20
C PRO A 101 19.29 3.80 9.75
N LYS A 102 19.64 5.07 9.85
CA LYS A 102 18.72 6.13 10.30
C LYS A 102 17.52 6.31 9.36
N THR A 103 17.76 6.29 8.05
CA THR A 103 16.68 6.44 7.05
C THR A 103 15.78 5.19 7.04
N LEU A 104 16.36 4.02 7.26
CA LEU A 104 15.61 2.77 7.37
C LEU A 104 14.70 2.76 8.61
N GLU A 105 15.19 3.19 9.77
CA GLU A 105 14.38 3.33 10.98
C GLU A 105 13.22 4.32 10.76
N MET A 106 13.48 5.45 10.11
CA MET A 106 12.45 6.43 9.75
C MET A 106 11.39 5.83 8.84
N LEU A 107 11.79 5.05 7.82
CA LEU A 107 10.86 4.37 6.94
C LEU A 107 9.95 3.39 7.70
N ILE A 108 10.55 2.57 8.57
CA ILE A 108 9.81 1.60 9.39
C ILE A 108 8.77 2.32 10.27
N GLU A 109 9.16 3.42 10.89
CA GLU A 109 8.27 4.21 11.73
C GLU A 109 7.13 4.83 10.92
N LEU A 110 7.42 5.40 9.75
CA LEU A 110 6.40 5.94 8.83
C LEU A 110 5.42 4.86 8.37
N MET A 111 5.90 3.65 8.09
CA MET A 111 5.01 2.53 7.70
C MET A 111 4.09 2.12 8.85
N LYS A 112 4.59 2.08 10.09
CA LYS A 112 3.75 1.83 11.28
C LYS A 112 2.68 2.91 11.45
N GLN A 113 3.06 4.17 11.34
CA GLN A 113 2.14 5.30 11.44
C GLN A 113 1.10 5.26 10.33
N LYS A 114 1.49 4.96 9.09
CA LYS A 114 0.59 4.80 7.95
C LYS A 114 -0.43 3.68 8.16
N GLY A 115 -0.04 2.60 8.80
CA GLY A 115 -0.95 1.51 9.16
C GLY A 115 -2.02 1.91 10.18
N CYS A 116 -1.77 2.97 10.96
CA CYS A 116 -2.71 3.53 11.94
C CYS A 116 -3.54 4.70 11.40
N ASP A 117 -2.91 5.55 10.57
CA ASP A 117 -3.53 6.75 9.99
C ASP A 117 -3.37 6.73 8.47
N PRO A 118 -4.48 6.60 7.70
CA PRO A 118 -4.44 6.54 6.24
C PRO A 118 -3.93 7.84 5.58
N TYR A 119 -3.94 8.96 6.29
CA TYR A 119 -3.51 10.26 5.78
C TYR A 119 -2.02 10.53 5.92
N ILE A 120 -1.28 9.72 6.67
CA ILE A 120 0.18 9.82 6.76
C ILE A 120 0.78 9.56 5.37
N LYS A 121 1.67 10.45 4.93
CA LYS A 121 2.39 10.30 3.67
C LYS A 121 3.68 9.51 3.87
N LEU A 122 3.95 8.58 2.97
CA LEU A 122 5.21 7.82 2.94
C LEU A 122 6.27 8.60 2.14
N GLU A 123 6.71 9.72 2.67
CA GLU A 123 7.72 10.59 2.05
C GLU A 123 8.98 10.61 2.90
N LEU A 124 10.10 10.17 2.34
CA LEU A 124 11.41 10.26 2.96
C LEU A 124 12.12 11.56 2.55
N PRO A 125 12.88 12.19 3.46
CA PRO A 125 13.68 13.37 3.14
C PRO A 125 14.63 13.07 1.97
N ARG A 126 14.78 14.02 1.03
CA ARG A 126 15.66 13.89 -0.14
C ARG A 126 15.34 12.74 -1.10
N ALA A 127 14.19 12.09 -0.95
CA ALA A 127 13.75 11.05 -1.85
C ALA A 127 13.41 11.64 -3.23
N LYS A 128 14.14 11.22 -4.27
CA LYS A 128 13.93 11.70 -5.65
C LYS A 128 13.78 10.58 -6.67
N THR A 129 14.19 9.37 -6.33
CA THR A 129 14.28 8.24 -7.27
C THR A 129 13.49 7.04 -6.81
N ILE A 130 12.76 6.44 -7.74
CA ILE A 130 12.20 5.10 -7.56
C ILE A 130 13.27 4.11 -8.04
N PRO A 131 13.68 3.12 -7.23
CA PRO A 131 14.66 2.12 -7.65
C PRO A 131 14.19 1.35 -8.89
N VAL A 132 15.07 1.14 -9.85
CA VAL A 132 14.76 0.44 -11.12
C VAL A 132 14.24 -0.98 -10.89
N SER A 133 14.67 -1.65 -9.82
CA SER A 133 14.19 -2.98 -9.45
C SER A 133 12.67 -3.05 -9.21
N TYR A 134 12.01 -1.95 -8.88
CA TYR A 134 10.54 -1.90 -8.76
C TYR A 134 9.83 -1.66 -10.10
N THR A 135 10.53 -1.13 -11.10
CA THR A 135 9.93 -0.87 -12.42
C THR A 135 9.82 -2.14 -13.27
N HIS A 136 10.50 -3.23 -12.89
CA HIS A 136 10.49 -4.53 -13.55
C HIS A 136 9.75 -5.62 -12.76
N LEU A 137 9.07 -5.28 -11.69
CA LEU A 137 8.19 -6.21 -11.00
C LEU A 137 6.96 -6.47 -11.89
N THR A 138 7.05 -7.55 -12.67
CA THR A 138 5.86 -8.22 -13.14
C THR A 138 5.12 -8.70 -11.89
N LEU A 139 3.90 -8.17 -11.69
CA LEU A 139 3.01 -8.69 -10.68
C LEU A 139 2.88 -10.20 -10.87
N PRO A 140 3.12 -11.03 -9.84
CA PRO A 140 2.79 -12.44 -9.95
C PRO A 140 1.28 -12.52 -10.17
N THR A 141 0.89 -12.84 -11.39
CA THR A 141 -0.48 -13.23 -11.73
C THR A 141 -0.71 -14.65 -11.22
N ASN A 142 -0.62 -14.86 -9.92
CA ASN A 142 -1.07 -16.10 -9.32
C ASN A 142 -2.55 -15.95 -8.95
N ARG A 143 -3.39 -16.03 -9.97
CA ARG A 143 -4.67 -16.67 -9.84
C ARG A 143 -4.46 -18.14 -10.20
N GLU A 144 -4.00 -18.93 -9.27
CA GLU A 144 -4.34 -20.32 -9.26
C GLU A 144 -5.69 -20.45 -8.57
N VAL A 145 -6.60 -20.97 -9.37
CA VAL A 145 -7.96 -21.39 -9.03
C VAL A 145 -7.93 -22.45 -7.92
#